data_7b5618303f2e0d748c84f79051320434
#
_entry.id   7b5618303f2e0d748c84f79051320434
#
_cell.length_a   1.000
_cell.length_b   1.000
_cell.length_c   1.000
_cell.angle_alpha   90.00
_cell.angle_beta   90.00
_cell.angle_gamma   90.00
#
_symmetry.space_group_name_H-M   'P 1'
#
loop_
_entity.id
_entity.type
_entity.pdbx_description
1 polymer ?
#
loop_
_entity_poly.entity_id
_entity_poly.type
_entity_poly.pdbx_seq_one_letter_code
_entity_poly.pdbx_strand_id
1 'polypeptide(L)'
;MITEIAYAKINFTLSVGEKRPDGYHSIDSVMHSISLSDTITLEKASTISLSITYGEAPKGKENLMVQAAELFFAKTGLAGGVSLTLEKRIPSEAGMGGGSSDAAAVLRGLNRLYNANVSRETLAAWSASLGADIPFCVLGGAARCQGIGEILSPLTPWADLPLLVIRPPVSVSTGKAYGELDKRHVRSDDTTISCIQAMKERNKDALQASLQNDFEAGLFPLEPVLQNTSTYLKSLQRPCLMTGSGSAFFVLPSNEQNQDQLYDIIKAAHSDWFVSKARTVE
;
A
#
# COMPACT_ATOMS: atom_id res chain seq x y z
N MET A 1 -17.89 10.48 -17.72
CA MET A 1 -17.66 9.40 -16.74
C MET A 1 -16.34 8.73 -17.04
N ILE A 2 -15.50 8.50 -16.03
CA ILE A 2 -14.21 7.80 -16.10
C ILE A 2 -14.15 6.82 -14.94
N THR A 3 -13.59 5.63 -15.17
CA THR A 3 -13.27 4.66 -14.13
C THR A 3 -11.75 4.56 -13.97
N GLU A 4 -11.28 4.59 -12.74
CA GLU A 4 -9.89 4.39 -12.33
C GLU A 4 -9.79 3.19 -11.39
N ILE A 5 -8.69 2.46 -11.54
CA ILE A 5 -8.32 1.36 -10.64
C ILE A 5 -7.30 1.89 -9.63
N ALA A 6 -7.59 1.70 -8.36
CA ALA A 6 -6.72 2.06 -7.24
C ALA A 6 -6.04 0.79 -6.69
N TYR A 7 -4.85 0.47 -7.19
CA TYR A 7 -4.10 -0.71 -6.77
C TYR A 7 -3.54 -0.56 -5.36
N ALA A 8 -3.66 -1.58 -4.53
CA ALA A 8 -2.94 -1.67 -3.28
C ALA A 8 -1.42 -1.76 -3.51
N LYS A 9 -0.66 -1.50 -2.44
CA LYS A 9 0.80 -1.72 -2.43
C LYS A 9 1.20 -2.71 -1.35
N ILE A 10 2.36 -3.31 -1.54
CA ILE A 10 3.11 -4.00 -0.49
C ILE A 10 4.51 -3.43 -0.38
N ASN A 11 5.17 -3.68 0.75
CA ASN A 11 6.58 -3.39 0.96
C ASN A 11 7.34 -4.72 0.95
N PHE A 12 8.25 -4.92 0.00
CA PHE A 12 9.18 -6.06 0.05
C PHE A 12 10.26 -5.84 1.11
N THR A 13 10.70 -4.59 1.27
CA THR A 13 11.56 -4.17 2.37
C THR A 13 10.99 -2.92 3.01
N LEU A 14 11.20 -2.76 4.32
CA LEU A 14 10.87 -1.53 5.03
C LEU A 14 11.81 -1.37 6.23
N SER A 15 12.87 -0.63 5.99
CA SER A 15 13.83 -0.20 7.02
C SER A 15 13.40 1.16 7.56
N VAL A 16 13.36 1.29 8.89
CA VAL A 16 12.98 2.52 9.58
C VAL A 16 14.22 3.11 10.25
N GLY A 17 14.61 4.30 9.80
CA GLY A 17 15.73 5.04 10.33
C GLY A 17 15.41 5.84 11.60
N GLU A 18 16.34 6.71 11.96
CA GLU A 18 16.18 7.57 13.14
C GLU A 18 15.05 8.57 12.99
N LYS A 19 14.52 8.97 14.14
CA LYS A 19 13.54 10.04 14.21
C LYS A 19 14.17 11.37 13.82
N ARG A 20 13.53 12.05 12.89
CA ARG A 20 13.95 13.33 12.35
C ARG A 20 13.50 14.48 13.26
N PRO A 21 14.11 15.68 13.13
CA PRO A 21 13.68 16.87 13.88
C PRO A 21 12.21 17.27 13.61
N ASP A 22 11.66 16.90 12.47
CA ASP A 22 10.25 17.15 12.09
C ASP A 22 9.25 16.17 12.76
N GLY A 23 9.75 15.20 13.54
CA GLY A 23 8.97 14.21 14.27
C GLY A 23 8.66 12.94 13.47
N TYR A 24 8.99 12.88 12.19
CA TYR A 24 8.88 11.70 11.35
C TYR A 24 10.14 10.84 11.42
N HIS A 25 10.05 9.61 10.90
CA HIS A 25 11.21 8.73 10.68
C HIS A 25 11.60 8.72 9.22
N SER A 26 12.89 8.66 8.94
CA SER A 26 13.34 8.29 7.61
C SER A 26 13.06 6.81 7.37
N ILE A 27 12.70 6.48 6.14
CA ILE A 27 12.55 5.08 5.72
C ILE A 27 13.41 4.80 4.48
N ASP A 28 13.72 3.52 4.28
CA ASP A 28 14.19 2.98 3.02
C ASP A 28 13.41 1.70 2.72
N SER A 29 12.70 1.67 1.61
CA SER A 29 11.72 0.65 1.32
C SER A 29 11.62 0.35 -0.17
N VAL A 30 11.42 -0.91 -0.54
CA VAL A 30 10.96 -1.28 -1.87
C VAL A 30 9.45 -1.51 -1.83
N MET A 31 8.71 -0.62 -2.50
CA MET A 31 7.26 -0.76 -2.67
C MET A 31 6.93 -1.35 -4.04
N HIS A 32 5.87 -2.15 -4.08
CA HIS A 32 5.33 -2.72 -5.31
C HIS A 32 3.80 -2.67 -5.32
N SER A 33 3.21 -2.24 -6.44
CA SER A 33 1.77 -2.31 -6.66
C SER A 33 1.31 -3.75 -6.86
N ILE A 34 0.11 -4.08 -6.37
CA ILE A 34 -0.50 -5.41 -6.49
C ILE A 34 -1.91 -5.34 -7.04
N SER A 35 -2.41 -6.44 -7.60
CA SER A 35 -3.71 -6.50 -8.30
C SER A 35 -4.94 -6.40 -7.39
N LEU A 36 -4.79 -6.55 -6.06
CA LEU A 36 -5.85 -6.17 -5.13
C LEU A 36 -6.10 -4.67 -5.26
N SER A 37 -7.34 -4.27 -5.52
CA SER A 37 -7.64 -2.89 -5.90
C SER A 37 -9.05 -2.46 -5.53
N ASP A 38 -9.22 -1.17 -5.38
CA ASP A 38 -10.51 -0.49 -5.33
C ASP A 38 -10.89 0.04 -6.72
N THR A 39 -12.16 0.30 -6.95
CA THR A 39 -12.65 0.91 -8.18
C THR A 39 -13.28 2.25 -7.88
N ILE A 40 -12.87 3.29 -8.61
CA ILE A 40 -13.38 4.64 -8.45
C ILE A 40 -13.98 5.13 -9.76
N THR A 41 -15.26 5.50 -9.73
CA THR A 41 -15.92 6.16 -10.85
C THR A 41 -16.01 7.66 -10.58
N LEU A 42 -15.66 8.46 -11.59
CA LEU A 42 -15.66 9.92 -11.54
C LEU A 42 -16.57 10.49 -12.63
N GLU A 43 -17.46 11.39 -12.23
CA GLU A 43 -18.33 12.13 -13.15
C GLU A 43 -18.24 13.62 -12.87
N LYS A 44 -18.27 14.47 -13.92
CA LYS A 44 -18.31 15.93 -13.73
C LYS A 44 -19.56 16.32 -12.97
N ALA A 45 -19.41 17.20 -12.00
CA ALA A 45 -20.49 17.76 -11.19
C ALA A 45 -20.22 19.23 -10.89
N SER A 46 -21.16 19.92 -10.25
CA SER A 46 -20.97 21.30 -9.79
C SER A 46 -20.24 21.39 -8.44
N THR A 47 -20.28 20.31 -7.65
CA THR A 47 -19.65 20.22 -6.33
C THR A 47 -18.92 18.88 -6.19
N ILE A 48 -18.05 18.76 -5.17
CA ILE A 48 -17.40 17.50 -4.83
C ILE A 48 -18.35 16.69 -3.94
N SER A 49 -18.63 15.46 -4.34
CA SER A 49 -19.44 14.51 -3.57
C SER A 49 -18.81 13.12 -3.60
N LEU A 50 -19.05 12.31 -2.56
CA LEU A 50 -18.55 10.94 -2.43
C LEU A 50 -19.69 10.00 -2.04
N SER A 51 -19.84 8.92 -2.79
CA SER A 51 -20.69 7.78 -2.48
C SER A 51 -19.83 6.51 -2.36
N ILE A 52 -20.13 5.68 -1.37
CA ILE A 52 -19.47 4.37 -1.17
C ILE A 52 -20.53 3.30 -1.42
N THR A 53 -20.35 2.51 -2.46
CA THR A 53 -21.33 1.49 -2.88
C THR A 53 -20.98 0.09 -2.38
N TYR A 54 -19.72 -0.13 -2.03
CA TYR A 54 -19.24 -1.39 -1.45
C TYR A 54 -18.10 -1.12 -0.47
N GLY A 55 -18.04 -1.88 0.66
CA GLY A 55 -17.03 -1.75 1.69
C GLY A 55 -17.19 -0.52 2.56
N GLU A 56 -16.16 -0.20 3.32
CA GLU A 56 -16.16 0.89 4.29
C GLU A 56 -14.96 1.83 4.12
N ALA A 57 -15.21 3.12 4.19
CA ALA A 57 -14.20 4.16 4.22
C ALA A 57 -14.73 5.39 4.97
N PRO A 58 -13.87 6.28 5.47
CA PRO A 58 -14.29 7.56 6.03
C PRO A 58 -15.21 8.34 5.08
N LYS A 59 -16.17 9.08 5.62
CA LYS A 59 -17.10 9.91 4.84
C LYS A 59 -16.75 11.39 5.03
N GLY A 60 -17.01 12.19 3.97
CA GLY A 60 -16.80 13.63 4.04
C GLY A 60 -15.35 14.06 3.91
N LYS A 61 -14.98 15.18 4.53
CA LYS A 61 -13.70 15.86 4.34
C LYS A 61 -12.48 15.11 4.88
N GLU A 62 -12.67 14.16 5.78
CA GLU A 62 -11.60 13.28 6.25
C GLU A 62 -11.17 12.22 5.22
N ASN A 63 -11.99 11.99 4.18
CA ASN A 63 -11.65 11.04 3.13
C ASN A 63 -10.60 11.64 2.18
N LEU A 64 -9.49 10.94 1.98
CA LEU A 64 -8.40 11.38 1.11
C LEU A 64 -8.82 11.58 -0.35
N MET A 65 -9.86 10.91 -0.84
CA MET A 65 -10.42 11.15 -2.18
C MET A 65 -11.00 12.56 -2.31
N VAL A 66 -11.72 13.02 -1.29
CA VAL A 66 -12.29 14.37 -1.26
C VAL A 66 -11.19 15.41 -1.20
N GLN A 67 -10.20 15.19 -0.33
CA GLN A 67 -9.02 16.08 -0.22
C GLN A 67 -8.21 16.12 -1.53
N ALA A 68 -8.05 14.99 -2.20
CA ALA A 68 -7.37 14.91 -3.49
C ALA A 68 -8.12 15.69 -4.58
N ALA A 69 -9.45 15.62 -4.59
CA ALA A 69 -10.26 16.41 -5.52
C ALA A 69 -10.16 17.91 -5.21
N GLU A 70 -10.25 18.32 -3.95
CA GLU A 70 -10.06 19.72 -3.53
C GLU A 70 -8.67 20.23 -3.93
N LEU A 71 -7.62 19.45 -3.68
CA LEU A 71 -6.25 19.77 -4.08
C LEU A 71 -6.11 19.95 -5.60
N PHE A 72 -6.69 19.03 -6.38
CA PHE A 72 -6.64 19.09 -7.83
C PHE A 72 -7.25 20.38 -8.38
N PHE A 73 -8.47 20.73 -7.94
CA PHE A 73 -9.13 21.96 -8.37
C PHE A 73 -8.38 23.22 -7.91
N ALA A 74 -7.85 23.22 -6.69
CA ALA A 74 -7.03 24.33 -6.19
C ALA A 74 -5.74 24.53 -7.00
N LYS A 75 -5.06 23.43 -7.41
CA LYS A 75 -3.80 23.49 -8.16
C LYS A 75 -4.00 23.84 -9.62
N THR A 76 -5.11 23.43 -10.23
CA THR A 76 -5.38 23.66 -11.66
C THR A 76 -6.14 24.96 -11.92
N GLY A 77 -6.85 25.51 -10.92
CA GLY A 77 -7.77 26.64 -11.10
C GLY A 77 -9.01 26.32 -11.95
N LEU A 78 -9.26 25.06 -12.27
CA LEU A 78 -10.42 24.66 -13.06
C LEU A 78 -11.70 24.83 -12.24
N ALA A 79 -12.73 25.36 -12.88
CA ALA A 79 -14.06 25.46 -12.29
C ALA A 79 -14.82 24.14 -12.42
N GLY A 80 -15.60 23.79 -11.38
CA GLY A 80 -16.46 22.60 -11.35
C GLY A 80 -16.24 21.76 -10.10
N GLY A 81 -16.72 20.54 -10.14
CA GLY A 81 -16.62 19.54 -9.08
C GLY A 81 -16.71 18.14 -9.65
N VAL A 82 -16.78 17.14 -8.80
CA VAL A 82 -16.79 15.74 -9.18
C VAL A 82 -17.71 14.92 -8.29
N SER A 83 -18.52 14.07 -8.88
CA SER A 83 -19.18 12.97 -8.17
C SER A 83 -18.27 11.75 -8.19
N LEU A 84 -17.87 11.31 -7.00
CA LEU A 84 -17.00 10.15 -6.78
C LEU A 84 -17.85 8.98 -6.28
N THR A 85 -17.67 7.81 -6.90
CA THR A 85 -18.26 6.56 -6.43
C THR A 85 -17.15 5.56 -6.15
N LEU A 86 -17.10 5.01 -4.94
CA LEU A 86 -16.07 4.09 -4.47
C LEU A 86 -16.63 2.68 -4.25
N GLU A 87 -16.01 1.68 -4.86
CA GLU A 87 -16.09 0.27 -4.47
C GLU A 87 -14.83 -0.11 -3.71
N LYS A 88 -14.90 -0.22 -2.38
CA LYS A 88 -13.77 -0.47 -1.49
C LYS A 88 -13.56 -1.95 -1.24
N ARG A 89 -12.47 -2.52 -1.70
CA ARG A 89 -12.07 -3.93 -1.54
C ARG A 89 -10.77 -4.08 -0.77
N ILE A 90 -9.90 -3.08 -0.80
CA ILE A 90 -8.68 -3.04 -0.01
C ILE A 90 -9.07 -2.78 1.45
N PRO A 91 -8.72 -3.68 2.40
CA PRO A 91 -9.01 -3.45 3.82
C PRO A 91 -8.38 -2.16 4.33
N SER A 92 -9.14 -1.41 5.12
CA SER A 92 -8.66 -0.19 5.77
C SER A 92 -7.66 -0.52 6.89
N GLU A 93 -6.72 0.40 7.18
CA GLU A 93 -5.73 0.26 8.27
C GLU A 93 -4.93 -1.05 8.23
N ALA A 94 -4.53 -1.46 7.04
CA ALA A 94 -3.88 -2.74 6.81
C ALA A 94 -2.44 -2.63 6.28
N GLY A 95 -1.84 -1.42 6.23
CA GLY A 95 -0.49 -1.21 5.72
C GLY A 95 -0.35 -1.32 4.19
N MET A 96 -1.48 -1.38 3.47
CA MET A 96 -1.54 -1.58 2.01
C MET A 96 -1.80 -0.29 1.21
N GLY A 97 -1.83 0.86 1.86
CA GLY A 97 -2.01 2.16 1.18
C GLY A 97 -3.38 2.37 0.53
N GLY A 98 -4.45 1.68 0.97
CA GLY A 98 -5.75 1.73 0.30
C GLY A 98 -6.32 3.13 0.12
N GLY A 99 -6.37 3.94 1.18
CA GLY A 99 -6.84 5.34 1.09
C GLY A 99 -5.93 6.22 0.23
N SER A 100 -4.61 5.98 0.27
CA SER A 100 -3.63 6.67 -0.58
C SER A 100 -3.83 6.31 -2.06
N SER A 101 -4.13 5.06 -2.33
CA SER A 101 -4.42 4.56 -3.67
C SER A 101 -5.71 5.17 -4.24
N ASP A 102 -6.74 5.28 -3.40
CA ASP A 102 -8.00 5.92 -3.77
C ASP A 102 -7.78 7.40 -4.13
N ALA A 103 -7.03 8.14 -3.30
CA ALA A 103 -6.67 9.53 -3.56
C ALA A 103 -5.86 9.70 -4.86
N ALA A 104 -4.90 8.81 -5.08
CA ALA A 104 -4.09 8.80 -6.31
C ALA A 104 -4.95 8.55 -7.56
N ALA A 105 -5.91 7.62 -7.49
CA ALA A 105 -6.85 7.34 -8.56
C ALA A 105 -7.75 8.56 -8.85
N VAL A 106 -8.19 9.29 -7.83
CA VAL A 106 -8.93 10.54 -8.01
C VAL A 106 -8.09 11.57 -8.76
N LEU A 107 -6.83 11.78 -8.39
CA LEU A 107 -5.95 12.73 -9.10
C LEU A 107 -5.76 12.35 -10.57
N ARG A 108 -5.47 11.07 -10.87
CA ARG A 108 -5.35 10.58 -12.25
C ARG A 108 -6.65 10.72 -13.02
N GLY A 109 -7.76 10.33 -12.40
CA GLY A 109 -9.09 10.38 -12.99
C GLY A 109 -9.54 11.81 -13.31
N LEU A 110 -9.33 12.76 -12.40
CA LEU A 110 -9.64 14.17 -12.62
C LEU A 110 -8.79 14.77 -13.74
N ASN A 111 -7.50 14.45 -13.78
CA ASN A 111 -6.59 14.87 -14.85
C ASN A 111 -7.12 14.47 -16.24
N ARG A 112 -7.61 13.22 -16.36
CA ARG A 112 -8.23 12.72 -17.59
C ARG A 112 -9.61 13.32 -17.84
N LEU A 113 -10.46 13.39 -16.80
CA LEU A 113 -11.85 13.86 -16.91
C LEU A 113 -11.95 15.32 -17.35
N TYR A 114 -11.00 16.14 -16.88
CA TYR A 114 -10.94 17.58 -17.16
C TYR A 114 -9.94 17.94 -18.27
N ASN A 115 -9.21 16.96 -18.84
CA ASN A 115 -8.14 17.17 -19.84
C ASN A 115 -7.11 18.20 -19.37
N ALA A 116 -6.71 18.14 -18.09
CA ALA A 116 -5.82 19.12 -17.49
C ALA A 116 -4.37 18.97 -17.95
N ASN A 117 -4.00 17.84 -18.56
CA ASN A 117 -2.67 17.53 -19.12
C ASN A 117 -1.52 17.74 -18.12
N VAL A 118 -1.77 17.48 -16.83
CA VAL A 118 -0.76 17.49 -15.77
C VAL A 118 0.05 16.18 -15.84
N SER A 119 1.38 16.26 -15.75
CA SER A 119 2.22 15.05 -15.74
C SER A 119 2.01 14.22 -14.49
N ARG A 120 2.29 12.91 -14.53
CA ARG A 120 2.19 12.03 -13.36
C ARG A 120 3.13 12.47 -12.23
N GLU A 121 4.33 12.93 -12.58
CA GLU A 121 5.32 13.42 -11.63
C GLU A 121 4.81 14.68 -10.90
N THR A 122 4.13 15.57 -11.61
CA THR A 122 3.53 16.76 -11.02
C THR A 122 2.36 16.40 -10.09
N LEU A 123 1.49 15.46 -10.50
CA LEU A 123 0.42 14.96 -9.63
C LEU A 123 0.98 14.28 -8.38
N ALA A 124 2.05 13.49 -8.52
CA ALA A 124 2.75 12.86 -7.40
C ALA A 124 3.33 13.92 -6.44
N ALA A 125 4.01 14.94 -6.98
CA ALA A 125 4.55 16.03 -6.17
C ALA A 125 3.45 16.79 -5.39
N TRP A 126 2.30 17.08 -6.03
CA TRP A 126 1.18 17.72 -5.33
C TRP A 126 0.64 16.85 -4.20
N SER A 127 0.53 15.56 -4.44
CA SER A 127 -0.09 14.60 -3.53
C SER A 127 0.69 14.34 -2.24
N ALA A 128 2.00 14.64 -2.23
CA ALA A 128 2.85 14.47 -1.04
C ALA A 128 2.34 15.23 0.20
N SER A 129 1.62 16.35 -0.02
CA SER A 129 0.99 17.13 1.06
C SER A 129 -0.19 16.42 1.74
N LEU A 130 -0.79 15.41 1.09
CA LEU A 130 -1.93 14.64 1.60
C LEU A 130 -1.51 13.36 2.31
N GLY A 131 -0.36 12.78 1.93
CA GLY A 131 0.16 11.57 2.56
C GLY A 131 1.36 10.99 1.82
N ALA A 132 2.29 10.38 2.57
CA ALA A 132 3.58 9.91 2.07
C ALA A 132 3.48 8.79 1.02
N ASP A 133 2.47 7.91 1.10
CA ASP A 133 2.28 6.80 0.16
C ASP A 133 1.59 7.23 -1.15
N ILE A 134 0.93 8.42 -1.18
CA ILE A 134 0.13 8.83 -2.34
C ILE A 134 1.00 9.06 -3.58
N PRO A 135 2.18 9.69 -3.50
CA PRO A 135 3.08 9.83 -4.65
C PRO A 135 3.40 8.49 -5.33
N PHE A 136 3.71 7.45 -4.55
CA PHE A 136 3.92 6.10 -5.07
C PHE A 136 2.66 5.57 -5.79
N CYS A 137 1.49 5.70 -5.17
CA CYS A 137 0.21 5.24 -5.75
C CYS A 137 -0.17 6.01 -7.03
N VAL A 138 0.29 7.27 -7.20
CA VAL A 138 0.10 8.03 -8.44
C VAL A 138 0.96 7.46 -9.56
N LEU A 139 2.23 7.13 -9.28
CA LEU A 139 3.16 6.58 -10.27
C LEU A 139 2.87 5.11 -10.58
N GLY A 140 2.61 4.30 -9.56
CA GLY A 140 2.37 2.86 -9.67
C GLY A 140 3.65 2.04 -9.90
N GLY A 141 3.48 0.75 -10.21
CA GLY A 141 4.57 -0.16 -10.52
C GLY A 141 5.41 -0.53 -9.30
N ALA A 142 6.72 -0.28 -9.37
CA ALA A 142 7.67 -0.51 -8.30
C ALA A 142 8.59 0.68 -8.11
N ALA A 143 8.95 0.99 -6.84
CA ALA A 143 9.91 2.07 -6.53
C ALA A 143 10.68 1.78 -5.24
N ARG A 144 11.92 2.28 -5.15
CA ARG A 144 12.57 2.54 -3.87
C ARG A 144 12.01 3.84 -3.32
N CYS A 145 11.53 3.79 -2.09
CA CYS A 145 10.88 4.91 -1.41
C CYS A 145 11.75 5.32 -0.22
N GLN A 146 12.16 6.57 -0.18
CA GLN A 146 13.04 7.15 0.84
C GLN A 146 12.41 8.43 1.41
N GLY A 147 13.13 9.13 2.31
CA GLY A 147 12.55 10.25 3.05
C GLY A 147 11.57 9.72 4.10
N ILE A 148 10.35 10.22 4.12
CA ILE A 148 9.22 9.64 4.88
C ILE A 148 8.37 8.68 4.02
N GLY A 149 8.82 8.41 2.76
CA GLY A 149 8.16 7.59 1.74
C GLY A 149 7.89 8.33 0.42
N GLU A 150 8.11 9.64 0.39
CA GLU A 150 7.80 10.54 -0.71
C GLU A 150 8.91 10.68 -1.77
N ILE A 151 10.15 10.30 -1.44
CA ILE A 151 11.29 10.36 -2.38
C ILE A 151 11.33 9.04 -3.15
N LEU A 152 10.90 9.09 -4.40
CA LEU A 152 10.70 7.91 -5.22
C LEU A 152 11.79 7.75 -6.27
N SER A 153 12.43 6.58 -6.29
CA SER A 153 13.30 6.11 -7.36
C SER A 153 12.60 4.95 -8.08
N PRO A 154 12.02 5.17 -9.27
CA PRO A 154 11.30 4.11 -9.98
C PRO A 154 12.21 2.91 -10.27
N LEU A 155 11.64 1.71 -10.14
CA LEU A 155 12.28 0.43 -10.44
C LEU A 155 11.53 -0.26 -11.57
N THR A 156 12.21 -1.16 -12.29
CA THR A 156 11.51 -2.04 -13.23
C THR A 156 10.59 -2.98 -12.46
N PRO A 157 9.27 -2.95 -12.66
CA PRO A 157 8.37 -3.82 -11.94
C PRO A 157 8.63 -5.29 -12.24
N TRP A 158 8.49 -6.13 -11.25
CA TRP A 158 8.40 -7.57 -11.45
C TRP A 158 6.92 -7.96 -11.47
N ALA A 159 6.27 -7.80 -12.62
CA ALA A 159 4.86 -8.11 -12.79
C ALA A 159 4.59 -9.62 -12.72
N ASP A 160 3.33 -9.97 -12.41
CA ASP A 160 2.78 -11.33 -12.38
C ASP A 160 3.41 -12.27 -11.33
N LEU A 161 4.13 -11.73 -10.32
CA LEU A 161 4.55 -12.52 -9.19
C LEU A 161 3.32 -12.85 -8.32
N PRO A 162 2.92 -14.13 -8.19
CA PRO A 162 1.74 -14.49 -7.41
C PRO A 162 1.99 -14.24 -5.92
N LEU A 163 0.97 -13.74 -5.22
CA LEU A 163 1.00 -13.56 -3.77
C LEU A 163 -0.40 -13.72 -3.16
N LEU A 164 -0.44 -14.07 -1.89
CA LEU A 164 -1.65 -13.97 -1.07
C LEU A 164 -1.53 -12.78 -0.17
N VAL A 165 -2.60 -12.02 -0.05
CA VAL A 165 -2.78 -10.99 0.98
C VAL A 165 -3.63 -11.54 2.10
N ILE A 166 -3.14 -11.43 3.32
CA ILE A 166 -3.80 -11.91 4.52
C ILE A 166 -3.91 -10.77 5.53
N ARG A 167 -5.10 -10.51 6.07
CA ARG A 167 -5.29 -9.59 7.19
C ARG A 167 -6.06 -10.28 8.30
N PRO A 168 -5.42 -10.50 9.47
CA PRO A 168 -6.13 -10.96 10.65
C PRO A 168 -7.09 -9.87 11.16
N PRO A 169 -8.09 -10.20 12.01
CA PRO A 169 -9.08 -9.24 12.50
C PRO A 169 -8.51 -8.31 13.59
N VAL A 170 -7.42 -7.63 13.27
CA VAL A 170 -6.77 -6.63 14.12
C VAL A 170 -6.37 -5.42 13.28
N SER A 171 -6.47 -4.24 13.85
CA SER A 171 -6.00 -2.98 13.25
C SER A 171 -4.87 -2.39 14.11
N VAL A 172 -3.87 -1.85 13.44
CA VAL A 172 -2.76 -1.14 14.08
C VAL A 172 -2.66 0.24 13.48
N SER A 173 -2.67 1.28 14.33
CA SER A 173 -2.43 2.63 13.82
C SER A 173 -0.93 2.81 13.54
N THR A 174 -0.62 3.48 12.44
CA THR A 174 0.75 3.78 12.02
C THR A 174 1.52 4.54 13.13
N GLY A 175 0.87 5.49 13.80
CA GLY A 175 1.48 6.22 14.92
C GLY A 175 1.90 5.32 16.09
N LYS A 176 1.06 4.30 16.43
CA LYS A 176 1.42 3.30 17.45
C LYS A 176 2.64 2.48 17.01
N ALA A 177 2.67 2.05 15.74
CA ALA A 177 3.77 1.25 15.21
C ALA A 177 5.12 1.98 15.31
N TYR A 178 5.19 3.25 14.91
CA TYR A 178 6.40 4.07 15.07
C TYR A 178 6.77 4.29 16.52
N GLY A 179 5.80 4.61 17.38
CA GLY A 179 6.05 4.81 18.82
C GLY A 179 6.63 3.58 19.54
N GLU A 180 6.33 2.38 19.04
CA GLU A 180 6.91 1.15 19.60
C GLU A 180 8.32 0.87 19.06
N LEU A 181 8.62 1.22 17.83
CA LEU A 181 9.98 1.17 17.30
C LEU A 181 10.92 2.12 18.08
N ASP A 182 10.46 3.34 18.38
CA ASP A 182 11.23 4.32 19.16
C ASP A 182 11.70 3.75 20.51
N LYS A 183 10.86 2.96 21.18
CA LYS A 183 11.16 2.39 22.49
C LYS A 183 12.19 1.25 22.44
N ARG A 184 12.33 0.57 21.29
CA ARG A 184 13.09 -0.67 21.19
C ARG A 184 14.46 -0.53 20.56
N HIS A 185 14.75 0.60 19.89
CA HIS A 185 16.00 0.83 19.15
C HIS A 185 16.37 -0.35 18.21
N VAL A 186 15.36 -1.05 17.68
CA VAL A 186 15.58 -2.18 16.79
C VAL A 186 15.97 -1.64 15.43
N ARG A 187 17.13 -2.03 14.95
CA ARG A 187 17.54 -1.86 13.55
C ARG A 187 17.89 -3.23 13.00
N SER A 188 17.34 -3.56 11.85
CA SER A 188 17.78 -4.71 11.08
C SER A 188 18.81 -4.28 10.03
N ASP A 189 19.54 -5.24 9.48
CA ASP A 189 20.39 -4.99 8.33
C ASP A 189 19.51 -4.51 7.16
N ASP A 190 19.94 -3.44 6.48
CA ASP A 190 19.20 -2.92 5.32
C ASP A 190 19.35 -3.88 4.12
N THR A 191 18.28 -4.57 3.79
CA THR A 191 18.21 -5.50 2.68
C THR A 191 17.67 -4.87 1.39
N THR A 192 17.40 -3.55 1.39
CA THR A 192 16.77 -2.84 0.27
C THR A 192 17.57 -2.98 -1.03
N ILE A 193 18.88 -2.83 -0.99
CA ILE A 193 19.73 -2.97 -2.19
C ILE A 193 19.71 -4.41 -2.72
N SER A 194 19.78 -5.40 -1.83
CA SER A 194 19.69 -6.82 -2.19
C SER A 194 18.34 -7.16 -2.83
N CYS A 195 17.26 -6.58 -2.31
CA CYS A 195 15.92 -6.72 -2.86
C CYS A 195 15.83 -6.12 -4.28
N ILE A 196 16.36 -4.92 -4.49
CA ILE A 196 16.39 -4.27 -5.81
C ILE A 196 17.15 -5.13 -6.81
N GLN A 197 18.30 -5.69 -6.42
CA GLN A 197 19.08 -6.55 -7.28
C GLN A 197 18.34 -7.85 -7.62
N ALA A 198 17.71 -8.48 -6.62
CA ALA A 198 16.89 -9.68 -6.80
C ALA A 198 15.72 -9.44 -7.77
N MET A 199 15.04 -8.29 -7.65
CA MET A 199 13.98 -7.89 -8.59
C MET A 199 14.50 -7.71 -10.02
N LYS A 200 15.64 -7.02 -10.18
CA LYS A 200 16.27 -6.81 -11.48
C LYS A 200 16.65 -8.12 -12.17
N GLU A 201 17.16 -9.08 -11.40
CA GLU A 201 17.59 -10.40 -11.88
C GLU A 201 16.42 -11.39 -11.98
N ARG A 202 15.23 -11.02 -11.49
CA ARG A 202 14.06 -11.91 -11.33
C ARG A 202 14.41 -13.21 -10.57
N ASN A 203 15.26 -13.06 -9.56
CA ASN A 203 15.72 -14.16 -8.71
C ASN A 203 14.79 -14.27 -7.50
N LYS A 204 13.89 -15.27 -7.53
CA LYS A 204 12.90 -15.49 -6.46
C LYS A 204 13.54 -15.80 -5.10
N ASP A 205 14.59 -16.60 -5.08
CA ASP A 205 15.23 -17.01 -3.83
C ASP A 205 15.94 -15.81 -3.17
N ALA A 206 16.63 -15.01 -3.96
CA ALA A 206 17.25 -13.77 -3.48
C ALA A 206 16.20 -12.73 -3.00
N LEU A 207 15.06 -12.61 -3.71
CA LEU A 207 13.95 -11.75 -3.28
C LEU A 207 13.41 -12.21 -1.93
N GLN A 208 13.17 -13.52 -1.77
CA GLN A 208 12.67 -14.08 -0.52
C GLN A 208 13.63 -13.87 0.66
N ALA A 209 14.94 -14.01 0.40
CA ALA A 209 15.98 -13.79 1.41
C ALA A 209 16.12 -12.30 1.82
N SER A 210 15.69 -11.38 0.96
CA SER A 210 15.74 -9.93 1.21
C SER A 210 14.50 -9.35 1.88
N LEU A 211 13.43 -10.12 2.07
CA LEU A 211 12.19 -9.63 2.69
C LEU A 211 12.45 -9.17 4.13
N GLN A 212 12.07 -7.92 4.43
CA GLN A 212 12.32 -7.30 5.74
C GLN A 212 11.30 -6.23 6.06
N ASN A 213 10.85 -6.18 7.33
CA ASN A 213 10.02 -5.09 7.84
C ASN A 213 10.32 -4.84 9.32
N ASP A 214 10.92 -3.71 9.63
CA ASP A 214 11.32 -3.33 10.99
C ASP A 214 10.14 -3.24 11.97
N PHE A 215 8.93 -2.94 11.47
CA PHE A 215 7.75 -2.92 12.34
C PHE A 215 7.43 -4.28 12.96
N GLU A 216 7.80 -5.41 12.33
CA GLU A 216 7.57 -6.73 12.93
C GLU A 216 8.25 -6.83 14.31
N ALA A 217 9.48 -6.40 14.41
CA ALA A 217 10.23 -6.44 15.69
C ALA A 217 9.63 -5.51 16.76
N GLY A 218 9.03 -4.39 16.36
CA GLY A 218 8.36 -3.46 17.27
C GLY A 218 6.99 -3.95 17.73
N LEU A 219 6.21 -4.50 16.82
CA LEU A 219 4.79 -4.79 17.05
C LEU A 219 4.50 -6.21 17.57
N PHE A 220 5.21 -7.23 17.09
CA PHE A 220 4.89 -8.62 17.43
C PHE A 220 4.90 -8.91 18.95
N PRO A 221 5.83 -8.38 19.75
CA PRO A 221 5.80 -8.60 21.18
C PRO A 221 4.60 -7.98 21.92
N LEU A 222 3.90 -7.05 21.27
CA LEU A 222 2.79 -6.29 21.88
C LEU A 222 1.44 -6.65 21.30
N GLU A 223 1.44 -7.25 20.13
CA GLU A 223 0.23 -7.65 19.42
C GLU A 223 0.27 -9.17 19.15
N PRO A 224 -0.13 -10.00 20.13
CA PRO A 224 -0.05 -11.46 19.99
C PRO A 224 -0.76 -12.00 18.74
N VAL A 225 -1.81 -11.33 18.29
CA VAL A 225 -2.51 -11.70 17.04
C VAL A 225 -1.58 -11.62 15.85
N LEU A 226 -0.77 -10.56 15.73
CA LEU A 226 0.20 -10.42 14.62
C LEU A 226 1.31 -11.45 14.72
N GLN A 227 1.85 -11.68 15.93
CA GLN A 227 2.89 -12.67 16.13
C GLN A 227 2.40 -14.08 15.81
N ASN A 228 1.20 -14.45 16.28
CA ASN A 228 0.60 -15.75 16.01
C ASN A 228 0.32 -15.91 14.51
N THR A 229 -0.17 -14.86 13.85
CA THR A 229 -0.37 -14.84 12.39
C THR A 229 0.95 -15.10 11.66
N SER A 230 2.02 -14.38 12.00
CA SER A 230 3.35 -14.59 11.41
C SER A 230 3.85 -16.02 11.64
N THR A 231 3.70 -16.54 12.85
CA THR A 231 4.12 -17.91 13.19
C THR A 231 3.33 -18.95 12.38
N TYR A 232 2.01 -18.79 12.26
CA TYR A 232 1.17 -19.65 11.45
C TYR A 232 1.58 -19.60 9.96
N LEU A 233 1.72 -18.41 9.38
CA LEU A 233 2.09 -18.27 7.98
C LEU A 233 3.48 -18.86 7.69
N LYS A 234 4.46 -18.68 8.59
CA LYS A 234 5.79 -19.30 8.49
C LYS A 234 5.73 -20.82 8.57
N SER A 235 4.78 -21.40 9.31
CA SER A 235 4.60 -22.86 9.38
C SER A 235 4.15 -23.48 8.05
N LEU A 236 3.61 -22.68 7.13
CA LEU A 236 3.26 -23.10 5.77
C LEU A 236 4.51 -23.23 4.86
N GLN A 237 5.70 -23.01 5.40
CA GLN A 237 6.99 -23.10 4.69
C GLN A 237 7.05 -22.25 3.42
N ARG A 238 6.48 -21.06 3.52
CA ARG A 238 6.54 -20.05 2.45
C ARG A 238 7.00 -18.71 3.01
N PRO A 239 7.75 -17.93 2.21
CA PRO A 239 8.13 -16.58 2.61
C PRO A 239 6.89 -15.74 2.83
N CYS A 240 6.84 -15.08 3.98
CA CYS A 240 5.77 -14.15 4.34
C CYS A 240 6.36 -12.96 5.08
N LEU A 241 5.71 -11.82 4.94
CA LEU A 241 6.10 -10.57 5.59
C LEU A 241 4.87 -9.74 5.89
N MET A 242 4.89 -9.03 7.01
CA MET A 242 3.92 -7.96 7.27
C MET A 242 4.20 -6.77 6.35
N THR A 243 3.18 -6.15 5.75
CA THR A 243 3.36 -4.98 4.88
C THR A 243 3.07 -3.67 5.60
N GLY A 244 3.88 -2.64 5.33
CA GLY A 244 3.74 -1.34 5.98
C GLY A 244 3.81 -1.45 7.50
N SER A 245 3.03 -0.61 8.18
CA SER A 245 2.86 -0.66 9.64
C SER A 245 1.89 -1.77 10.10
N GLY A 246 1.50 -2.69 9.21
CA GLY A 246 0.51 -3.75 9.48
C GLY A 246 -0.93 -3.23 9.35
N SER A 247 -1.90 -4.09 9.58
CA SER A 247 -1.85 -5.45 10.11
C SER A 247 -1.80 -6.54 9.01
N ALA A 248 -1.79 -6.19 7.73
CA ALA A 248 -1.77 -7.20 6.67
C ALA A 248 -0.39 -7.82 6.47
N PHE A 249 -0.42 -9.06 6.02
CA PHE A 249 0.74 -9.85 5.57
C PHE A 249 0.58 -10.19 4.10
N PHE A 250 1.69 -10.44 3.44
CA PHE A 250 1.66 -11.17 2.18
C PHE A 250 2.49 -12.45 2.29
N VAL A 251 2.10 -13.45 1.50
CA VAL A 251 2.82 -14.72 1.33
C VAL A 251 3.20 -14.84 -0.13
N LEU A 252 4.42 -15.32 -0.42
CA LEU A 252 4.89 -15.60 -1.77
C LEU A 252 4.79 -17.10 -2.08
N PRO A 253 3.75 -17.54 -2.82
CA PRO A 253 3.62 -18.91 -3.30
C PRO A 253 4.71 -19.25 -4.32
N SER A 254 4.99 -20.54 -4.51
CA SER A 254 5.94 -20.99 -5.55
C SER A 254 5.40 -20.77 -6.96
N ASN A 255 4.08 -20.90 -7.14
CA ASN A 255 3.34 -20.72 -8.40
C ASN A 255 1.84 -20.51 -8.10
N GLU A 256 1.01 -20.34 -9.15
CA GLU A 256 -0.44 -20.14 -9.02
C GLU A 256 -1.16 -21.33 -8.39
N GLN A 257 -0.78 -22.58 -8.75
CA GLN A 257 -1.39 -23.76 -8.13
C GLN A 257 -1.13 -23.81 -6.62
N ASN A 258 0.09 -23.46 -6.18
CA ASN A 258 0.40 -23.37 -4.76
C ASN A 258 -0.32 -22.18 -4.10
N GLN A 259 -0.57 -21.07 -4.84
CA GLN A 259 -1.39 -19.97 -4.36
C GLN A 259 -2.82 -20.43 -4.03
N ASP A 260 -3.43 -21.23 -4.92
CA ASP A 260 -4.78 -21.78 -4.72
C ASP A 260 -4.84 -22.68 -3.49
N GLN A 261 -3.88 -23.61 -3.37
CA GLN A 261 -3.79 -24.52 -2.21
C GLN A 261 -3.64 -23.75 -0.90
N LEU A 262 -2.74 -22.78 -0.84
CA LEU A 262 -2.52 -21.97 0.36
C LEU A 262 -3.75 -21.12 0.71
N TYR A 263 -4.45 -20.57 -0.29
CA TYR A 263 -5.69 -19.84 -0.08
C TYR A 263 -6.72 -20.71 0.63
N ASP A 264 -6.95 -21.93 0.14
CA ASP A 264 -7.92 -22.85 0.71
C ASP A 264 -7.53 -23.29 2.12
N ILE A 265 -6.25 -23.60 2.37
CA ILE A 265 -5.71 -23.96 3.69
C ILE A 265 -5.93 -22.81 4.69
N ILE A 266 -5.56 -21.58 4.33
CA ILE A 266 -5.67 -20.44 5.25
C ILE A 266 -7.14 -20.11 5.51
N LYS A 267 -8.01 -20.14 4.50
CA LYS A 267 -9.45 -19.87 4.67
C LYS A 267 -10.15 -20.92 5.50
N ALA A 268 -9.74 -22.18 5.38
CA ALA A 268 -10.29 -23.26 6.21
C ALA A 268 -9.87 -23.15 7.69
N ALA A 269 -8.61 -22.75 7.94
CA ALA A 269 -8.07 -22.59 9.29
C ALA A 269 -8.56 -21.29 9.98
N HIS A 270 -8.78 -20.21 9.22
CA HIS A 270 -9.09 -18.88 9.72
C HIS A 270 -10.18 -18.22 8.86
N SER A 271 -11.45 -18.64 9.08
CA SER A 271 -12.59 -18.16 8.30
C SER A 271 -12.89 -16.66 8.49
N ASP A 272 -12.48 -16.10 9.62
CA ASP A 272 -12.60 -14.69 10.00
C ASP A 272 -11.50 -13.78 9.42
N TRP A 273 -10.44 -14.36 8.83
CA TRP A 273 -9.40 -13.56 8.20
C TRP A 273 -9.81 -13.10 6.80
N PHE A 274 -9.42 -11.87 6.46
CA PHE A 274 -9.43 -11.48 5.07
C PHE A 274 -8.27 -12.19 4.36
N VAL A 275 -8.60 -12.91 3.29
CA VAL A 275 -7.60 -13.56 2.41
C VAL A 275 -7.97 -13.25 0.97
N SER A 276 -7.02 -12.79 0.19
CA SER A 276 -7.19 -12.48 -1.23
C SER A 276 -6.00 -12.98 -2.04
N LYS A 277 -6.29 -13.60 -3.16
CA LYS A 277 -5.29 -13.88 -4.20
C LYS A 277 -4.96 -12.58 -4.91
N ALA A 278 -3.69 -12.32 -5.12
CA ALA A 278 -3.21 -11.17 -5.85
C ALA A 278 -1.93 -11.52 -6.64
N ARG A 279 -1.47 -10.59 -7.43
CA ARG A 279 -0.17 -10.62 -8.12
C ARG A 279 0.39 -9.22 -8.17
N THR A 280 1.68 -9.10 -8.33
CA THR A 280 2.31 -7.81 -8.62
C THR A 280 1.87 -7.28 -9.98
N VAL A 281 1.78 -5.95 -10.14
CA VAL A 281 1.36 -5.29 -11.39
C VAL A 281 2.36 -4.22 -11.82
N GLU A 282 2.29 -3.83 -13.11
CA GLU A 282 3.10 -2.74 -13.68
C GLU A 282 2.69 -1.35 -13.19
#